data_5717733c3b2ce7a7366697571694ccc5
#
_entry.id   5717733c3b2ce7a7366697571694ccc5
#
_cell.length_a   1.000
_cell.length_b   1.000
_cell.length_c   1.000
_cell.angle_alpha   90.00
_cell.angle_beta   90.00
_cell.angle_gamma   90.00
#
_symmetry.space_group_name_H-M   'P 1'
#
loop_
_entity.id
_entity.type
_entity.pdbx_description
1 polymer ?
#
loop_
_entity_poly.entity_id
_entity_poly.type
_entity_poly.pdbx_seq_one_letter_code
_entity_poly.pdbx_strand_id
1 'polypeptide(L)' 'MRTKQLRLIVTFYTTTAAMALEKVCAEKGVPGRLIPVPRDITAGCGMSWSAPVETRAAIEKTVREAGIETDGWYELMV' A
#
# COMPACT_ATOMS: atom_id res chain seq x y z
N MET A 1 7.25 16.49 -16.10
CA MET A 1 7.39 16.74 -14.67
C MET A 1 6.25 16.07 -13.91
N ARG A 2 6.56 15.37 -12.84
CA ARG A 2 5.53 14.72 -12.05
C ARG A 2 4.85 15.70 -11.10
N THR A 3 3.53 15.66 -11.07
CA THR A 3 2.75 16.36 -10.07
C THR A 3 2.55 15.45 -8.87
N LYS A 4 2.84 15.95 -7.67
CA LYS A 4 2.57 15.20 -6.46
C LYS A 4 1.07 15.07 -6.25
N GLN A 5 0.66 13.89 -5.81
CA GLN A 5 -0.74 13.60 -5.53
C GLN A 5 -0.86 13.04 -4.12
N LEU A 6 -2.02 13.26 -3.51
CA LEU A 6 -2.31 12.62 -2.24
C LEU A 6 -2.54 11.14 -2.52
N ARG A 7 -1.72 10.29 -1.91
CA ARG A 7 -1.77 8.84 -2.11
C ARG A 7 -1.94 8.13 -0.79
N LEU A 8 -2.65 7.02 -0.82
CA LEU A 8 -2.70 6.11 0.30
C LEU A 8 -1.42 5.29 0.30
N ILE A 9 -0.74 5.28 1.44
CA ILE A 9 0.49 4.49 1.60
C ILE A 9 0.26 3.48 2.70
N VAL A 10 0.41 2.20 2.38
CA VAL A 10 0.27 1.10 3.34
C VAL A 10 1.63 0.48 3.54
N THR A 11 2.09 0.41 4.79
CA THR A 11 3.37 -0.19 5.11
C THR A 11 3.18 -1.57 5.71
N PHE A 12 4.22 -2.38 5.66
CA PHE A 12 4.15 -3.79 6.04
C PHE A 12 5.31 -4.16 6.94
N TYR A 13 5.11 -5.18 7.78
CA TYR A 13 6.20 -5.72 8.60
C TYR A 13 7.15 -6.57 7.79
N THR A 14 6.66 -7.19 6.70
CA THR A 14 7.48 -8.09 5.88
C THR A 14 7.27 -7.81 4.40
N THR A 15 8.31 -8.11 3.61
CA THR A 15 8.23 -8.02 2.15
C THR A 15 7.20 -9.01 1.61
N THR A 16 7.09 -10.18 2.24
CA THR A 16 6.11 -11.19 1.83
C THR A 16 4.69 -10.65 1.87
N ALA A 17 4.34 -9.91 2.94
CA ALA A 17 3.01 -9.30 3.04
C ALA A 17 2.79 -8.26 1.95
N ALA A 18 3.80 -7.43 1.66
CA ALA A 18 3.70 -6.43 0.60
C ALA A 18 3.46 -7.09 -0.76
N MET A 19 4.19 -8.15 -1.07
CA MET A 19 4.03 -8.87 -2.33
C MET A 19 2.68 -9.58 -2.42
N ALA A 20 2.18 -10.09 -1.29
CA ALA A 20 0.87 -10.71 -1.25
C ALA A 20 -0.23 -9.70 -1.59
N LEU A 21 -0.14 -8.48 -1.07
CA LEU A 21 -1.12 -7.45 -1.41
C LEU A 21 -1.05 -7.09 -2.88
N GLU A 22 0.15 -6.96 -3.43
CA GLU A 22 0.32 -6.69 -4.86
C GLU A 22 -0.40 -7.73 -5.70
N LYS A 23 -0.20 -9.01 -5.39
CA LYS A 23 -0.80 -10.09 -6.14
C LYS A 23 -2.33 -10.07 -6.05
N VAL A 24 -2.87 -9.94 -4.85
CA VAL A 24 -4.32 -9.96 -4.64
C VAL A 24 -4.98 -8.75 -5.30
N CYS A 25 -4.38 -7.57 -5.18
CA CYS A 25 -4.90 -6.37 -5.82
C CYS A 25 -4.90 -6.50 -7.34
N ALA A 26 -3.86 -7.11 -7.91
CA ALA A 26 -3.82 -7.35 -9.36
C ALA A 26 -4.95 -8.28 -9.79
N GLU A 27 -5.21 -9.32 -9.00
CA GLU A 27 -6.29 -10.26 -9.30
C GLU A 27 -7.68 -9.65 -9.20
N LYS A 28 -7.86 -8.72 -8.26
CA LYS A 28 -9.16 -8.08 -8.03
C LYS A 28 -9.35 -6.79 -8.82
N GLY A 29 -8.31 -6.34 -9.54
CA GLY A 29 -8.38 -5.08 -10.27
C GLY A 29 -8.34 -3.85 -9.38
N VAL A 30 -7.80 -3.95 -8.17
CA VAL A 30 -7.65 -2.81 -7.28
C VAL A 30 -6.39 -2.04 -7.68
N PRO A 31 -6.50 -0.74 -8.01
CA PRO A 31 -5.34 0.02 -8.50
C PRO A 31 -4.32 0.27 -7.40
N GLY A 32 -3.06 0.37 -7.80
CA GLY A 32 -1.96 0.64 -6.89
C GLY A 32 -0.69 -0.04 -7.36
N ARG A 33 0.39 0.17 -6.62
CA ARG A 33 1.69 -0.46 -6.92
C ARG A 33 2.58 -0.44 -5.70
N LEU A 34 3.59 -1.33 -5.68
CA LEU A 34 4.62 -1.30 -4.65
C LEU A 34 5.62 -0.18 -4.95
N ILE A 35 6.01 0.52 -3.92
CA ILE A 35 7.03 1.57 -3.99
C ILE A 35 7.94 1.44 -2.77
N PRO A 36 9.16 2.00 -2.82
CA PRO A 36 9.95 2.13 -1.59
C PRO A 36 9.20 3.00 -0.58
N VAL A 37 9.37 2.72 0.69
CA VAL A 37 8.74 3.52 1.75
C VAL A 37 9.20 4.96 1.64
N PRO A 38 8.28 5.95 1.59
CA PRO A 38 8.65 7.36 1.56
C PRO A 38 9.48 7.76 2.78
N ARG A 39 10.33 8.76 2.62
CA ARG A 39 11.23 9.22 3.70
C ARG A 39 10.49 9.68 4.95
N ASP A 40 9.25 10.15 4.79
CA ASP A 40 8.46 10.64 5.90
C ASP A 40 7.95 9.51 6.80
N ILE A 41 8.14 8.26 6.38
CA ILE A 41 7.63 7.09 7.09
C ILE A 41 8.79 6.18 7.42
N THR A 42 8.81 5.65 8.65
CA THR A 42 9.73 4.60 9.04
C THR A 42 8.97 3.28 9.06
N ALA A 43 9.39 2.31 8.25
CA ALA A 43 8.74 1.01 8.19
C ALA A 43 9.78 -0.10 8.08
N GLY A 44 9.45 -1.25 8.64
CA GLY A 44 10.39 -2.34 8.84
C GLY A 44 10.89 -3.01 7.57
N CYS A 45 10.05 -3.20 6.54
CA CYS A 45 10.47 -3.97 5.37
C CYS A 45 10.98 -3.11 4.21
N GLY A 46 10.84 -1.79 4.30
CA GLY A 46 11.32 -0.88 3.26
C GLY A 46 10.44 -0.76 2.03
N MET A 47 9.36 -1.53 1.95
CA MET A 47 8.41 -1.49 0.83
C MET A 47 7.04 -1.07 1.31
N SER A 48 6.29 -0.40 0.44
CA SER A 48 4.93 0.02 0.75
C SER A 48 4.06 -0.08 -0.48
N TRP A 49 2.74 -0.06 -0.26
CA TRP A 49 1.75 -0.04 -1.33
C TRP A 49 1.24 1.38 -1.51
N SER A 50 1.33 1.91 -2.73
CA SER A 50 0.84 3.24 -3.05
C SER A 50 -0.40 3.12 -3.92
N ALA A 51 -1.48 3.79 -3.54
CA ALA A 51 -2.76 3.71 -4.25
C ALA A 51 -3.52 5.03 -4.15
N PRO A 52 -4.50 5.26 -5.04
CA PRO A 52 -5.37 6.42 -4.88
C PRO A 52 -6.10 6.36 -3.53
N VAL A 53 -6.26 7.52 -2.87
CA VAL A 53 -6.87 7.55 -1.54
C VAL A 53 -8.30 7.03 -1.54
N GLU A 54 -9.02 7.19 -2.62
CA GLU A 54 -10.39 6.71 -2.74
C GLU A 54 -10.50 5.19 -2.78
N THR A 55 -9.39 4.47 -2.95
CA THR A 55 -9.40 3.00 -2.94
C THR A 55 -9.20 2.42 -1.54
N ARG A 56 -9.08 3.28 -0.51
CA ARG A 56 -8.78 2.82 0.84
C ARG A 56 -9.74 1.73 1.33
N ALA A 57 -11.04 1.93 1.15
CA ALA A 57 -12.03 0.95 1.61
C ALA A 57 -11.85 -0.40 0.91
N ALA A 58 -11.56 -0.38 -0.40
CA ALA A 58 -11.33 -1.61 -1.15
C ALA A 58 -10.07 -2.32 -0.68
N ILE A 59 -9.01 -1.57 -0.36
CA ILE A 59 -7.76 -2.14 0.12
C ILE A 59 -7.92 -2.69 1.54
N GLU A 60 -8.62 -1.97 2.41
CA GLU A 60 -8.91 -2.47 3.76
C GLU A 60 -9.67 -3.79 3.72
N LYS A 61 -10.67 -3.88 2.85
CA LYS A 61 -11.42 -5.12 2.66
C LYS A 61 -10.52 -6.23 2.13
N THR A 62 -9.68 -5.91 1.15
CA THR A 62 -8.78 -6.88 0.53
C THR A 62 -7.79 -7.47 1.55
N VAL A 63 -7.16 -6.62 2.37
CA VAL A 63 -6.20 -7.13 3.37
C VAL A 63 -6.90 -7.96 4.42
N ARG A 64 -8.11 -7.60 4.80
CA ARG A 64 -8.88 -8.35 5.79
C ARG A 64 -9.25 -9.74 5.26
N GLU A 65 -9.76 -9.80 4.04
CA GLU A 65 -10.17 -11.05 3.42
C GLU A 65 -9.00 -11.98 3.13
N ALA A 66 -7.85 -11.42 2.76
CA ALA A 66 -6.67 -12.20 2.44
C ALA A 66 -5.81 -12.52 3.66
N GLY A 67 -6.12 -11.95 4.82
CA GLY A 67 -5.34 -12.16 6.03
C GLY A 67 -3.95 -11.55 5.97
N ILE A 68 -3.79 -10.44 5.27
CA ILE A 68 -2.50 -9.78 5.11
C ILE A 68 -2.26 -8.84 6.28
N GLU A 69 -1.10 -8.96 6.95
CA GLU A 69 -0.71 -8.04 8.01
C GLU A 69 -0.17 -6.75 7.44
N THR A 70 -0.58 -5.62 8.02
CA THR A 70 -0.08 -4.30 7.65
C THR A 70 0.51 -3.63 8.89
N ASP A 71 1.52 -2.77 8.66
CA ASP A 71 2.17 -2.01 9.74
C ASP A 71 1.42 -0.69 9.98
N GLY A 72 1.24 0.10 8.94
CA GLY A 72 0.58 1.39 9.08
C GLY A 72 -0.09 1.85 7.80
N TRP A 73 -0.97 2.83 7.96
CA TRP A 73 -1.77 3.41 6.87
C TRP A 73 -1.60 4.92 6.92
N TYR A 74 -1.19 5.50 5.80
CA TYR A 74 -0.88 6.93 5.71
C TYR A 74 -1.46 7.52 4.45
N GLU A 75 -1.74 8.81 4.48
CA GLU A 75 -2.12 9.56 3.27
C GLU A 75 -1.08 10.66 3.10
N LEU A 76 -0.30 10.57 2.04
CA LEU A 76 0.85 11.44 1.80
C LEU A 76 0.85 11.97 0.38
N MET A 77 1.41 13.16 0.21
CA MET A 77 1.68 13.73 -1.10
C MET A 77 2.97 13.13 -1.63
N VAL A 78 2.88 12.35 -2.66
CA VAL A 78 4.05 11.70 -3.27
C VAL A 78 3.97 11.72 -4.79
#